data_d1c1bad56de3ac1fb947f17db77fb1bf
#
_entry.id   d1c1bad56de3ac1fb947f17db77fb1bf
#
_cell.length_a   1.000
_cell.length_b   1.000
_cell.length_c   1.000
_cell.angle_alpha   90.00
_cell.angle_beta   90.00
_cell.angle_gamma   90.00
#
_symmetry.space_group_name_H-M   'P 1'
#
loop_
_entity.id
_entity.type
_entity.pdbx_description
1 polymer ?
#
loop_
_entity_poly.entity_id
_entity_poly.type
_entity_poly.pdbx_seq_one_letter_code
_entity_poly.pdbx_strand_id
1 'polypeptide(L)'
;MRRTLSRVGPAVFGVFAALALSACTVQPLYGPIGTDAPLTAELHAVAVDPIPDRIGHYVRNELIFALNGTGSDEPPRYRLMVALKERVQTPILDTVTGRATSATVIVDAEYKLINIADEQVITKGVAFGVASYDRFSNRLANVRAARDGEIRDAKVIADMIRTRVATALSKRERVASRSTRYSPLPERP
;
A
#
# COMPACT_ATOMS: atom_id res chain seq x y z
N MET A 1 -22.92 -2.65 -61.90
CA MET A 1 -23.08 -3.05 -60.50
C MET A 1 -21.74 -3.47 -59.88
N ARG A 2 -20.75 -2.57 -59.66
CA ARG A 2 -19.41 -2.92 -59.13
C ARG A 2 -18.72 -1.80 -58.33
N ARG A 3 -19.47 -0.91 -57.62
CA ARG A 3 -18.89 0.19 -56.87
C ARG A 3 -19.30 0.35 -55.42
N THR A 4 -20.03 -0.59 -54.82
CA THR A 4 -20.53 -0.52 -53.45
C THR A 4 -19.72 -1.32 -52.40
N LEU A 5 -18.84 -2.22 -52.81
CA LEU A 5 -18.04 -3.06 -51.89
C LEU A 5 -16.76 -2.35 -51.33
N SER A 6 -16.30 -1.24 -51.98
CA SER A 6 -15.05 -0.58 -51.61
C SER A 6 -15.15 0.36 -50.37
N ARG A 7 -16.36 0.71 -49.95
CA ARG A 7 -16.56 1.68 -48.85
C ARG A 7 -16.85 1.03 -47.47
N VAL A 8 -17.09 -0.28 -47.40
CA VAL A 8 -17.41 -1.00 -46.16
C VAL A 8 -16.14 -1.39 -45.41
N GLY A 9 -15.01 -1.61 -46.11
CA GLY A 9 -13.76 -2.04 -45.50
C GLY A 9 -13.19 -1.05 -44.48
N PRO A 10 -13.04 0.25 -44.77
CA PRO A 10 -12.48 1.19 -43.78
C PRO A 10 -13.38 1.48 -42.59
N ALA A 11 -14.72 1.40 -42.78
CA ALA A 11 -15.67 1.59 -41.68
C ALA A 11 -15.66 0.42 -40.67
N VAL A 12 -15.57 -0.82 -41.17
CA VAL A 12 -15.47 -2.01 -40.33
C VAL A 12 -14.14 -2.04 -39.57
N PHE A 13 -13.06 -1.64 -40.20
CA PHE A 13 -11.74 -1.55 -39.55
C PHE A 13 -11.71 -0.48 -38.47
N GLY A 14 -12.34 0.68 -38.67
CA GLY A 14 -12.50 1.75 -37.69
C GLY A 14 -13.29 1.33 -36.44
N VAL A 15 -14.38 0.58 -36.63
CA VAL A 15 -15.18 0.04 -35.51
C VAL A 15 -14.41 -1.02 -34.72
N PHE A 16 -13.64 -1.89 -35.37
CA PHE A 16 -12.82 -2.89 -34.71
C PHE A 16 -11.65 -2.28 -33.92
N ALA A 17 -11.03 -1.22 -34.44
CA ALA A 17 -10.00 -0.46 -33.75
C ALA A 17 -10.55 0.29 -32.52
N ALA A 18 -11.77 0.87 -32.61
CA ALA A 18 -12.41 1.54 -31.50
C ALA A 18 -12.80 0.57 -30.36
N LEU A 19 -13.24 -0.66 -30.70
CA LEU A 19 -13.51 -1.71 -29.71
C LEU A 19 -12.23 -2.24 -29.03
N ALA A 20 -11.09 -2.23 -29.69
CA ALA A 20 -9.83 -2.66 -29.12
C ALA A 20 -9.27 -1.66 -28.10
N LEU A 21 -9.56 -0.35 -28.25
CA LEU A 21 -9.13 0.69 -27.30
C LEU A 21 -9.96 0.69 -26.00
N SER A 22 -11.15 0.12 -25.98
CA SER A 22 -11.99 0.05 -24.76
C SER A 22 -11.59 -1.09 -23.81
N ALA A 23 -10.61 -1.93 -24.17
CA ALA A 23 -10.18 -3.07 -23.35
C ALA A 23 -9.23 -2.68 -22.18
N CYS A 24 -8.71 -1.45 -22.15
CA CYS A 24 -7.92 -0.95 -21.03
C CYS A 24 -8.82 -0.32 -19.96
N THR A 25 -9.54 -1.14 -19.21
CA THR A 25 -10.23 -0.65 -18.01
C THR A 25 -9.21 -0.42 -16.90
N VAL A 26 -8.82 0.83 -16.70
CA VAL A 26 -8.09 1.25 -15.49
C VAL A 26 -9.08 1.19 -14.32
N GLN A 27 -8.96 0.14 -13.53
CA GLN A 27 -9.78 -0.02 -12.34
C GLN A 27 -9.05 0.66 -11.17
N PRO A 28 -9.64 1.68 -10.51
CA PRO A 28 -9.02 2.32 -9.38
C PRO A 28 -8.83 1.30 -8.25
N LEU A 29 -7.63 1.28 -7.64
CA LEU A 29 -7.27 0.32 -6.58
C LEU A 29 -8.21 0.39 -5.36
N TYR A 30 -8.90 1.52 -5.18
CA TYR A 30 -9.82 1.80 -4.07
C TYR A 30 -11.26 2.05 -4.53
N GLY A 31 -11.57 1.76 -5.78
CA GLY A 31 -12.95 1.82 -6.27
C GLY A 31 -13.76 0.58 -5.86
N PRO A 32 -15.10 0.66 -5.87
CA PRO A 32 -15.94 -0.52 -5.65
C PRO A 32 -15.64 -1.54 -6.75
N ILE A 33 -15.09 -2.68 -6.37
CA ILE A 33 -14.75 -3.78 -7.28
C ILE A 33 -15.84 -4.84 -7.18
N GLY A 34 -16.78 -4.81 -8.13
CA GLY A 34 -17.80 -5.83 -8.23
C GLY A 34 -18.94 -5.70 -7.23
N THR A 35 -19.73 -6.74 -7.10
CA THR A 35 -20.89 -6.86 -6.20
C THR A 35 -20.51 -7.22 -4.76
N ASP A 36 -19.23 -7.47 -4.51
CA ASP A 36 -18.72 -7.91 -3.22
C ASP A 36 -18.24 -6.71 -2.38
N ALA A 37 -18.19 -6.86 -1.07
CA ALA A 37 -17.83 -5.82 -0.11
C ALA A 37 -16.61 -5.02 -0.59
N PRO A 38 -16.69 -3.70 -0.64
CA PRO A 38 -15.62 -2.89 -1.22
C PRO A 38 -14.30 -3.15 -0.45
N LEU A 39 -13.19 -3.24 -1.16
CA LEU A 39 -11.84 -3.39 -0.58
C LEU A 39 -11.59 -2.43 0.59
N THR A 40 -12.27 -1.30 0.59
CA THR A 40 -12.28 -0.32 1.68
C THR A 40 -12.75 -0.94 3.00
N ALA A 41 -13.83 -1.75 3.00
CA ALA A 41 -14.32 -2.41 4.22
C ALA A 41 -13.32 -3.48 4.73
N GLU A 42 -12.64 -4.18 3.82
CA GLU A 42 -11.57 -5.10 4.20
C GLU A 42 -10.35 -4.38 4.83
N LEU A 43 -9.99 -3.20 4.31
CA LEU A 43 -8.92 -2.38 4.87
C LEU A 43 -9.31 -1.79 6.23
N HIS A 44 -10.58 -1.40 6.41
CA HIS A 44 -11.09 -0.92 7.69
C HIS A 44 -11.12 -1.99 8.78
N ALA A 45 -11.19 -3.27 8.39
CA ALA A 45 -11.16 -4.40 9.31
C ALA A 45 -9.72 -4.81 9.72
N VAL A 46 -8.70 -4.02 9.38
CA VAL A 46 -7.30 -4.27 9.77
C VAL A 46 -6.97 -3.55 11.07
N ALA A 47 -6.70 -4.30 12.14
CA ALA A 47 -6.17 -3.76 13.38
C ALA A 47 -4.64 -3.69 13.32
N VAL A 48 -4.06 -2.54 13.68
CA VAL A 48 -2.61 -2.34 13.76
C VAL A 48 -2.14 -2.51 15.19
N ASP A 49 -1.28 -3.49 15.44
CA ASP A 49 -0.70 -3.74 16.75
C ASP A 49 0.14 -2.53 17.24
N PRO A 50 0.30 -2.35 18.56
CA PRO A 50 1.21 -1.35 19.09
C PRO A 50 2.64 -1.57 18.59
N ILE A 51 3.27 -0.50 18.10
CA ILE A 51 4.66 -0.50 17.65
C ILE A 51 5.47 0.28 18.67
N PRO A 52 6.55 -0.30 19.24
CA PRO A 52 7.36 0.38 20.24
C PRO A 52 8.09 1.60 19.66
N ASP A 53 8.62 2.44 20.54
CA ASP A 53 9.42 3.63 20.27
C ASP A 53 8.65 4.80 19.61
N ARG A 54 9.33 5.95 19.54
CA ARG A 54 8.76 7.18 18.98
C ARG A 54 8.43 7.05 17.49
N ILE A 55 9.33 6.49 16.71
CA ILE A 55 9.12 6.24 15.28
C ILE A 55 7.97 5.24 15.07
N GLY A 56 7.87 4.23 15.94
CA GLY A 56 6.77 3.27 15.95
C GLY A 56 5.41 3.94 16.14
N HIS A 57 5.35 4.96 17.00
CA HIS A 57 4.13 5.73 17.19
C HIS A 57 3.73 6.50 15.91
N TYR A 58 4.68 7.11 15.22
CA TYR A 58 4.40 7.78 13.95
C TYR A 58 3.92 6.79 12.88
N VAL A 59 4.65 5.69 12.68
CA VAL A 59 4.28 4.67 11.69
C VAL A 59 2.90 4.07 12.00
N ARG A 60 2.62 3.77 13.26
CA ARG A 60 1.32 3.22 13.67
C ARG A 60 0.17 4.19 13.38
N ASN A 61 0.32 5.46 13.71
CA ASN A 61 -0.71 6.45 13.46
C ASN A 61 -0.97 6.66 11.96
N GLU A 62 0.10 6.75 11.15
CA GLU A 62 -0.03 6.84 9.70
C GLU A 62 -0.67 5.59 9.09
N LEU A 63 -0.35 4.39 9.61
CA LEU A 63 -0.98 3.15 9.18
C LEU A 63 -2.47 3.10 9.52
N ILE A 64 -2.86 3.46 10.75
CA ILE A 64 -4.26 3.53 11.15
C ILE A 64 -5.01 4.50 10.25
N PHE A 65 -4.47 5.69 10.02
CA PHE A 65 -5.08 6.68 9.15
C PHE A 65 -5.17 6.18 7.69
N ALA A 66 -4.09 5.57 7.17
CA ALA A 66 -4.04 5.08 5.82
C ALA A 66 -4.98 3.89 5.55
N LEU A 67 -5.19 3.01 6.54
CA LEU A 67 -6.04 1.82 6.42
C LEU A 67 -7.49 2.11 6.77
N ASN A 68 -7.73 2.85 7.86
CA ASN A 68 -9.05 3.03 8.47
C ASN A 68 -9.60 4.47 8.32
N GLY A 69 -8.84 5.39 7.73
CA GLY A 69 -9.26 6.77 7.54
C GLY A 69 -9.56 7.47 8.87
N THR A 70 -10.78 8.00 9.01
CA THR A 70 -11.22 8.70 10.23
C THR A 70 -11.75 7.76 11.33
N GLY A 71 -11.60 6.47 11.16
CA GLY A 71 -12.11 5.43 12.04
C GLY A 71 -13.37 4.77 11.48
N SER A 72 -13.46 3.46 11.58
CA SER A 72 -14.68 2.69 11.31
C SER A 72 -14.97 1.79 12.50
N ASP A 73 -16.25 1.50 12.73
CA ASP A 73 -16.72 0.58 13.77
C ASP A 73 -16.67 -0.89 13.31
N GLU A 74 -16.02 -1.17 12.18
CA GLU A 74 -15.87 -2.53 11.66
C GLU A 74 -15.06 -3.39 12.64
N PRO A 75 -15.59 -4.56 13.03
CA PRO A 75 -14.85 -5.48 13.90
C PRO A 75 -13.58 -5.96 13.18
N PRO A 76 -12.44 -5.99 13.88
CA PRO A 76 -11.17 -6.36 13.26
C PRO A 76 -11.18 -7.83 12.83
N ARG A 77 -10.91 -8.08 11.55
CA ARG A 77 -10.74 -9.41 10.96
C ARG A 77 -9.27 -9.75 10.73
N TYR A 78 -8.44 -8.74 10.62
CA TYR A 78 -7.02 -8.88 10.35
C TYR A 78 -6.20 -8.16 11.40
N ARG A 79 -5.02 -8.69 11.67
CA ARG A 79 -4.02 -8.07 12.55
C ARG A 79 -2.75 -7.78 11.77
N LEU A 80 -2.31 -6.54 11.79
CA LEU A 80 -1.07 -6.09 11.18
C LEU A 80 -0.02 -5.88 12.27
N MET A 81 1.02 -6.69 12.22
CA MET A 81 2.19 -6.60 13.10
C MET A 81 3.32 -5.94 12.33
N VAL A 82 4.01 -4.97 12.93
CA VAL A 82 5.13 -4.27 12.33
C VAL A 82 6.28 -4.17 13.33
N ALA A 83 7.46 -4.56 12.90
CA ALA A 83 8.70 -4.41 13.65
C ALA A 83 9.61 -3.41 12.92
N LEU A 84 10.12 -2.40 13.63
CA LEU A 84 10.93 -1.33 13.06
C LEU A 84 12.39 -1.45 13.48
N LYS A 85 13.28 -1.06 12.56
CA LYS A 85 14.70 -0.88 12.80
C LYS A 85 15.14 0.46 12.22
N GLU A 86 15.48 1.40 13.09
CA GLU A 86 15.96 2.73 12.72
C GLU A 86 17.49 2.77 12.72
N ARG A 87 18.06 3.48 11.75
CA ARG A 87 19.50 3.79 11.63
C ARG A 87 19.66 5.25 11.21
N VAL A 88 20.62 5.93 11.80
CA VAL A 88 21.01 7.28 11.38
C VAL A 88 22.43 7.23 10.81
N GLN A 89 22.57 7.74 9.59
CA GLN A 89 23.86 7.87 8.92
C GLN A 89 24.21 9.35 8.72
N THR A 90 25.51 9.65 8.77
CA THR A 90 26.04 11.01 8.55
C THR A 90 27.03 10.97 7.38
N PRO A 91 26.51 10.93 6.11
CA PRO A 91 27.37 10.67 4.96
C PRO A 91 28.29 11.82 4.58
N ILE A 92 27.97 13.06 4.98
CA ILE A 92 28.72 14.25 4.59
C ILE A 92 29.35 14.90 5.83
N LEU A 93 30.68 14.99 5.81
CA LEU A 93 31.48 15.70 6.80
C LEU A 93 32.10 16.95 6.18
N ASP A 94 32.03 18.06 6.88
CA ASP A 94 32.84 19.24 6.56
C ASP A 94 34.32 18.94 6.87
N THR A 95 35.16 18.99 5.85
CA THR A 95 36.57 18.63 5.97
C THR A 95 37.40 19.62 6.77
N VAL A 96 36.91 20.85 6.97
CA VAL A 96 37.60 21.89 7.75
C VAL A 96 37.25 21.80 9.24
N THR A 97 35.98 21.59 9.54
CA THR A 97 35.50 21.57 10.93
C THR A 97 35.31 20.16 11.49
N GLY A 98 35.38 19.11 10.67
CA GLY A 98 35.10 17.71 11.03
C GLY A 98 33.63 17.48 11.43
N ARG A 99 32.73 18.42 11.15
CA ARG A 99 31.31 18.33 11.55
C ARG A 99 30.48 17.69 10.47
N ALA A 100 29.53 16.86 10.88
CA ALA A 100 28.52 16.33 9.96
C ALA A 100 27.54 17.45 9.55
N THR A 101 27.45 17.74 8.25
CA THR A 101 26.57 18.78 7.67
C THR A 101 25.24 18.22 7.21
N SER A 102 25.11 16.90 7.10
CA SER A 102 23.85 16.22 6.80
C SER A 102 23.71 14.94 7.62
N ALA A 103 22.48 14.46 7.75
CA ALA A 103 22.19 13.16 8.30
C ALA A 103 21.02 12.53 7.51
N THR A 104 21.03 11.21 7.43
CA THR A 104 19.97 10.42 6.81
C THR A 104 19.42 9.45 7.84
N VAL A 105 18.13 9.52 8.08
CA VAL A 105 17.38 8.52 8.83
C VAL A 105 16.98 7.42 7.84
N ILE A 106 17.20 6.18 8.21
CA ILE A 106 16.82 4.99 7.45
C ILE A 106 16.00 4.11 8.37
N VAL A 107 14.79 3.79 7.97
CA VAL A 107 13.87 2.96 8.75
C VAL A 107 13.48 1.74 7.92
N ASP A 108 13.81 0.57 8.42
CA ASP A 108 13.34 -0.71 7.87
C ASP A 108 12.13 -1.17 8.70
N ALA A 109 11.04 -1.52 8.05
CA ALA A 109 9.79 -1.97 8.64
C ALA A 109 9.44 -3.37 8.14
N GLU A 110 9.70 -4.38 8.94
CA GLU A 110 9.21 -5.73 8.68
C GLU A 110 7.74 -5.82 9.09
N TYR A 111 6.87 -6.23 8.18
CA TYR A 111 5.43 -6.34 8.46
C TYR A 111 4.90 -7.73 8.15
N LYS A 112 3.84 -8.11 8.88
CA LYS A 112 3.10 -9.36 8.74
C LYS A 112 1.61 -9.10 8.98
N LEU A 113 0.79 -9.42 8.00
CA LEU A 113 -0.66 -9.41 8.11
C LEU A 113 -1.18 -10.82 8.34
N ILE A 114 -1.93 -11.03 9.40
CA ILE A 114 -2.56 -12.31 9.72
C ILE A 114 -4.08 -12.16 9.78
N ASN A 115 -4.78 -13.22 9.42
CA ASN A 115 -6.22 -13.33 9.65
C ASN A 115 -6.44 -13.79 11.10
N ILE A 116 -7.31 -13.11 11.85
CA ILE A 116 -7.55 -13.39 13.27
C ILE A 116 -8.25 -14.73 13.48
N ALA A 117 -9.11 -15.15 12.53
CA ALA A 117 -9.94 -16.35 12.71
C ALA A 117 -9.15 -17.66 12.59
N ASP A 118 -8.16 -17.73 11.70
CA ASP A 118 -7.40 -18.95 11.37
C ASP A 118 -5.88 -18.78 11.55
N GLU A 119 -5.44 -17.63 12.05
CA GLU A 119 -4.03 -17.25 12.26
C GLU A 119 -3.15 -17.38 11.00
N GLN A 120 -3.77 -17.53 9.83
CA GLN A 120 -3.03 -17.64 8.58
C GLN A 120 -2.38 -16.31 8.18
N VAL A 121 -1.13 -16.40 7.73
CA VAL A 121 -0.39 -15.27 7.18
C VAL A 121 -0.90 -14.95 5.79
N ILE A 122 -1.51 -13.78 5.63
CA ILE A 122 -2.03 -13.31 4.34
C ILE A 122 -0.89 -12.73 3.50
N THR A 123 -0.07 -11.89 4.11
CA THR A 123 1.10 -11.29 3.47
C THR A 123 2.15 -10.90 4.51
N LYS A 124 3.40 -10.90 4.09
CA LYS A 124 4.53 -10.41 4.87
C LYS A 124 5.55 -9.75 3.93
N GLY A 125 6.34 -8.85 4.44
CA GLY A 125 7.38 -8.20 3.65
C GLY A 125 8.14 -7.15 4.44
N VAL A 126 8.95 -6.39 3.73
CA VAL A 126 9.72 -5.28 4.29
C VAL A 126 9.37 -4.01 3.52
N ALA A 127 8.99 -2.97 4.25
CA ALA A 127 8.91 -1.61 3.74
C ALA A 127 10.09 -0.80 4.29
N PHE A 128 10.48 0.26 3.61
CA PHE A 128 11.56 1.10 4.09
C PHE A 128 11.28 2.57 3.80
N GLY A 129 11.79 3.44 4.67
CA GLY A 129 11.83 4.88 4.52
C GLY A 129 13.27 5.38 4.56
N VAL A 130 13.56 6.45 3.82
CA VAL A 130 14.85 7.12 3.82
C VAL A 130 14.63 8.61 3.73
N ALA A 131 14.92 9.33 4.80
CA ALA A 131 14.79 10.79 4.88
C ALA A 131 16.10 11.45 5.25
N SER A 132 16.57 12.37 4.43
CA SER A 132 17.75 13.19 4.72
C SER A 132 17.34 14.54 5.24
N TYR A 133 18.18 15.12 6.09
CA TYR A 133 18.06 16.47 6.62
C TYR A 133 19.41 17.12 6.83
N ASP A 134 19.44 18.46 6.70
CA ASP A 134 20.65 19.23 6.96
C ASP A 134 20.88 19.42 8.46
N ARG A 135 22.13 19.44 8.85
CA ARG A 135 22.57 19.69 10.23
C ARG A 135 23.24 21.03 10.35
N PHE A 136 22.80 21.77 11.35
CA PHE A 136 23.30 23.11 11.69
C PHE A 136 23.98 23.10 13.05
N SER A 137 24.60 24.24 13.41
CA SER A 137 25.15 24.43 14.75
C SER A 137 24.06 24.49 15.83
N ASN A 138 22.82 24.81 15.47
CA ASN A 138 21.70 24.89 16.41
C ASN A 138 21.16 23.50 16.71
N ARG A 139 21.31 23.04 17.96
CA ARG A 139 20.86 21.74 18.42
C ARG A 139 19.35 21.55 18.29
N LEU A 140 18.54 22.58 18.60
CA LEU A 140 17.08 22.46 18.52
C LEU A 140 16.60 22.28 17.08
N ALA A 141 17.22 23.01 16.14
CA ALA A 141 16.93 22.85 14.71
C ALA A 141 17.20 21.42 14.26
N ASN A 142 18.33 20.83 14.66
CA ASN A 142 18.68 19.44 14.31
C ASN A 142 17.69 18.43 14.87
N VAL A 143 17.23 18.60 16.11
CA VAL A 143 16.22 17.71 16.72
C VAL A 143 14.89 17.78 15.97
N ARG A 144 14.47 18.98 15.56
CA ARG A 144 13.25 19.15 14.78
C ARG A 144 13.38 18.58 13.38
N ALA A 145 14.50 18.79 12.71
CA ALA A 145 14.77 18.24 11.38
C ALA A 145 14.82 16.70 11.40
N ALA A 146 15.42 16.09 12.42
CA ALA A 146 15.41 14.65 12.60
C ALA A 146 13.99 14.10 12.76
N ARG A 147 13.16 14.73 13.62
CA ARG A 147 11.75 14.34 13.79
C ARG A 147 10.93 14.48 12.52
N ASP A 148 11.14 15.55 11.78
CA ASP A 148 10.48 15.72 10.46
C ASP A 148 10.88 14.59 9.50
N GLY A 149 12.17 14.19 9.50
CA GLY A 149 12.65 13.03 8.77
C GLY A 149 11.90 11.75 9.15
N GLU A 150 11.80 11.45 10.45
CA GLU A 150 11.07 10.27 10.94
C GLU A 150 9.58 10.29 10.52
N ILE A 151 8.92 11.45 10.56
CA ILE A 151 7.51 11.58 10.15
C ILE A 151 7.35 11.33 8.64
N ARG A 152 8.27 11.84 7.82
CA ARG A 152 8.27 11.58 6.36
C ARG A 152 8.48 10.10 6.07
N ASP A 153 9.42 9.44 6.75
CA ASP A 153 9.64 8.01 6.61
C ASP A 153 8.44 7.19 7.04
N ALA A 154 7.80 7.56 8.17
CA ALA A 154 6.60 6.91 8.66
C ALA A 154 5.48 6.92 7.61
N LYS A 155 5.27 8.06 6.94
CA LYS A 155 4.27 8.21 5.88
C LYS A 155 4.57 7.34 4.67
N VAL A 156 5.82 7.33 4.20
CA VAL A 156 6.25 6.50 3.06
C VAL A 156 6.08 5.01 3.38
N ILE A 157 6.48 4.58 4.59
CA ILE A 157 6.34 3.20 5.06
C ILE A 157 4.86 2.81 5.13
N ALA A 158 4.01 3.67 5.71
CA ALA A 158 2.58 3.40 5.82
C ALA A 158 1.91 3.25 4.45
N ASP A 159 2.20 4.14 3.49
CA ASP A 159 1.66 4.07 2.13
C ASP A 159 2.12 2.80 1.40
N MET A 160 3.39 2.40 1.57
CA MET A 160 3.93 1.18 0.98
C MET A 160 3.26 -0.08 1.56
N ILE A 161 3.12 -0.16 2.88
CA ILE A 161 2.46 -1.28 3.56
C ILE A 161 0.98 -1.34 3.15
N ARG A 162 0.26 -0.21 3.19
CA ARG A 162 -1.14 -0.12 2.75
C ARG A 162 -1.33 -0.67 1.33
N THR A 163 -0.50 -0.25 0.39
CA THR A 163 -0.59 -0.70 -1.01
C THR A 163 -0.41 -2.21 -1.14
N ARG A 164 0.54 -2.79 -0.40
CA ARG A 164 0.80 -4.23 -0.42
C ARG A 164 -0.30 -5.03 0.27
N VAL A 165 -0.82 -4.53 1.39
CA VAL A 165 -1.96 -5.10 2.12
C VAL A 165 -3.21 -5.08 1.22
N ALA A 166 -3.52 -3.95 0.60
CA ALA A 166 -4.64 -3.81 -0.33
C ALA A 166 -4.55 -4.81 -1.49
N THR A 167 -3.36 -4.96 -2.08
CA THR A 167 -3.10 -5.91 -3.15
C THR A 167 -3.30 -7.37 -2.69
N ALA A 168 -2.85 -7.71 -1.49
CA ALA A 168 -2.98 -9.06 -0.96
C ALA A 168 -4.44 -9.42 -0.66
N LEU A 169 -5.19 -8.49 -0.06
CA LEU A 169 -6.62 -8.68 0.24
C LEU A 169 -7.45 -8.78 -1.03
N SER A 170 -7.24 -7.90 -2.02
CA SER A 170 -7.95 -7.97 -3.30
C SER A 170 -7.68 -9.27 -4.07
N LYS A 171 -6.47 -9.81 -4.00
CA LYS A 171 -6.13 -11.10 -4.60
C LYS A 171 -6.87 -12.26 -3.92
N ARG A 172 -6.97 -12.24 -2.59
CA ARG A 172 -7.68 -13.26 -1.81
C ARG A 172 -9.17 -13.29 -2.16
N GLU A 173 -9.79 -12.11 -2.24
CA GLU A 173 -11.20 -11.96 -2.62
C GLU A 173 -11.48 -12.52 -4.02
N ARG A 174 -10.64 -12.20 -5.01
CA ARG A 174 -10.77 -12.75 -6.38
C ARG A 174 -10.65 -14.28 -6.42
N VAL A 175 -9.79 -14.86 -5.60
CA VAL A 175 -9.65 -16.33 -5.52
C VAL A 175 -10.88 -16.93 -4.88
N ALA A 176 -11.41 -16.36 -3.80
CA ALA A 176 -12.63 -16.82 -3.14
C ALA A 176 -13.85 -16.76 -4.08
N SER A 177 -14.06 -15.65 -4.79
CA SER A 177 -15.15 -15.48 -5.73
C SER A 177 -15.07 -16.42 -6.95
N ARG A 178 -13.87 -16.81 -7.36
CA ARG A 178 -13.67 -17.80 -8.42
C ARG A 178 -14.01 -19.21 -7.96
N SER A 179 -13.66 -19.59 -6.74
CA SER A 179 -13.97 -20.91 -6.18
C SER A 179 -15.47 -21.11 -5.99
N THR A 180 -16.20 -20.09 -5.57
CA THR A 180 -17.66 -20.14 -5.40
C THR A 180 -18.39 -20.32 -6.74
N ARG A 181 -17.88 -19.75 -7.84
CA ARG A 181 -18.47 -19.92 -9.18
C ARG A 181 -18.24 -21.30 -9.79
N TYR A 182 -17.25 -22.05 -9.33
CA TYR A 182 -16.90 -23.37 -9.83
C TYR A 182 -17.38 -24.50 -8.93
N SER A 183 -18.39 -24.30 -8.10
CA SER A 183 -19.03 -25.39 -7.36
C SER A 183 -19.74 -26.31 -8.36
N PRO A 184 -19.39 -27.61 -8.48
CA PRO A 184 -20.06 -28.51 -9.40
C PRO A 184 -21.53 -28.63 -9.00
N LEU A 185 -22.43 -28.66 -10.01
CA LEU A 185 -23.85 -28.92 -9.83
C LEU A 185 -24.02 -30.22 -9.02
N PRO A 186 -24.96 -30.28 -8.06
CA PRO A 186 -25.27 -31.53 -7.40
C PRO A 186 -25.74 -32.55 -8.45
N GLU A 187 -25.10 -33.72 -8.48
CA GLU A 187 -25.56 -34.85 -9.26
C GLU A 187 -27.00 -35.10 -8.88
N ARG A 188 -27.90 -35.03 -9.86
CA ARG A 188 -29.30 -35.44 -9.66
C ARG A 188 -29.38 -36.95 -9.51
N PRO A 189 -30.16 -37.45 -8.54
CA PRO A 189 -30.42 -38.87 -8.38
C PRO A 189 -31.22 -39.45 -9.56
#